data_062f230cfe6fa9b0b6703de4f042e3e3
#
_entry.id   062f230cfe6fa9b0b6703de4f042e3e3
#
_cell.length_a   1.000
_cell.length_b   1.000
_cell.length_c   1.000
_cell.angle_alpha   90.00
_cell.angle_beta   90.00
_cell.angle_gamma   90.00
#
_symmetry.space_group_name_H-M   'P 1'
#
loop_
_entity.id
_entity.type
_entity.pdbx_description
1 polymer ?
#
loop_
_entity_poly.entity_id
_entity_poly.type
_entity_poly.pdbx_seq_one_letter_code
_entity_poly.pdbx_strand_id
1 'polypeptide(L)'
;NWLTYKKYDTFTTIASVPITKNYQTILDYWSGKIPQPGQDVCVSGLMEMAEGLLLENCEIRRGVISSLLEKSYRKESRPFKNHVIPGAIAFADYDLVALGVSYMDYDYMRTGGGDQTSGGNSGWSYRNDGVDSERSTYTTLIQYNVGWTQPGEFMNYTVNVIKEGQYYFSARTASETNNGSIEISIGQEEIINAIAFPNTGDNQIWKDTVLG
;
A
#
# COMPACT_ATOMS: atom_id res chain seq x y z
N ASN A 1 -2.55 -19.91 2.52
CA ASN A 1 -2.60 -18.45 2.67
C ASN A 1 -1.27 -17.74 2.43
N TRP A 2 -0.15 -18.42 2.35
CA TRP A 2 1.13 -17.85 1.91
C TRP A 2 1.07 -17.25 0.50
N LEU A 3 0.30 -17.86 -0.39
CA LEU A 3 0.15 -17.40 -1.77
C LEU A 3 -0.65 -16.10 -1.87
N THR A 4 -1.56 -15.84 -0.94
CA THR A 4 -2.33 -14.59 -0.91
C THR A 4 -1.47 -13.41 -0.49
N TYR A 5 -0.58 -13.60 0.48
CA TYR A 5 0.37 -12.57 0.91
C TYR A 5 1.36 -12.20 -0.19
N LYS A 6 1.79 -13.15 -1.00
CA LYS A 6 2.70 -12.90 -2.13
C LYS A 6 2.08 -12.02 -3.21
N LYS A 7 0.76 -12.01 -3.36
CA LYS A 7 0.05 -11.23 -4.36
C LYS A 7 0.16 -9.71 -4.13
N TYR A 8 0.32 -9.29 -2.87
CA TYR A 8 0.27 -7.88 -2.47
C TYR A 8 1.62 -7.31 -2.03
N ASP A 9 2.70 -8.02 -2.27
CA ASP A 9 4.07 -7.62 -1.94
C ASP A 9 4.31 -7.26 -0.46
N THR A 10 3.40 -7.71 0.41
CA THR A 10 3.41 -7.44 1.84
C THR A 10 3.90 -8.65 2.63
N PHE A 11 4.90 -8.43 3.49
CA PHE A 11 5.36 -9.33 4.58
C PHE A 11 5.53 -10.82 4.24
N THR A 12 6.01 -11.17 3.07
CA THR A 12 6.04 -12.58 2.70
C THR A 12 7.25 -13.32 3.22
N THR A 13 8.38 -12.65 3.31
CA THR A 13 9.63 -13.26 3.80
C THR A 13 10.55 -12.18 4.37
N ILE A 14 11.41 -12.56 5.34
CA ILE A 14 12.46 -11.68 5.86
C ILE A 14 13.60 -11.46 4.86
N ALA A 15 13.71 -12.33 3.89
CA ALA A 15 14.69 -12.27 2.81
C ALA A 15 14.10 -12.82 1.52
N SER A 16 14.54 -12.32 0.37
CA SER A 16 14.20 -12.85 -0.95
C SER A 16 15.46 -13.35 -1.66
N VAL A 17 15.32 -14.49 -2.33
CA VAL A 17 16.37 -15.09 -3.14
C VAL A 17 16.38 -14.42 -4.52
N PRO A 18 17.51 -13.93 -5.02
CA PRO A 18 17.60 -13.37 -6.36
C PRO A 18 17.30 -14.44 -7.42
N ILE A 19 16.53 -14.06 -8.44
CA ILE A 19 16.19 -14.94 -9.54
C ILE A 19 17.07 -14.57 -10.73
N THR A 20 18.05 -15.41 -10.99
CA THR A 20 18.92 -15.29 -12.18
C THR A 20 18.23 -15.88 -13.41
N LYS A 21 18.84 -15.66 -14.60
CA LYS A 21 18.29 -16.16 -15.86
C LYS A 21 18.18 -17.68 -15.91
N ASN A 22 19.23 -18.39 -15.50
CA ASN A 22 19.22 -19.85 -15.53
C ASN A 22 18.28 -20.41 -14.46
N TYR A 23 18.25 -19.81 -13.28
CA TYR A 23 17.30 -20.19 -12.23
C TYR A 23 15.84 -19.96 -12.68
N GLN A 24 15.54 -18.83 -13.34
CA GLN A 24 14.20 -18.59 -13.91
C GLN A 24 13.83 -19.68 -14.93
N THR A 25 14.77 -20.13 -15.75
CA THR A 25 14.54 -21.22 -16.71
C THR A 25 14.16 -22.51 -16.00
N ILE A 26 14.78 -22.82 -14.86
CA ILE A 26 14.39 -23.97 -14.04
C ILE A 26 12.96 -23.82 -13.47
N LEU A 27 12.62 -22.64 -12.98
CA LEU A 27 11.27 -22.34 -12.46
C LEU A 27 10.21 -22.48 -13.57
N ASP A 28 10.50 -22.04 -14.78
CA ASP A 28 9.60 -22.14 -15.92
C ASP A 28 9.41 -23.61 -16.35
N TYR A 29 10.46 -24.40 -16.31
CA TYR A 29 10.38 -25.84 -16.53
C TYR A 29 9.52 -26.52 -15.44
N TRP A 30 9.79 -26.27 -14.18
CA TRP A 30 9.02 -26.87 -13.08
C TRP A 30 7.54 -26.44 -13.07
N SER A 31 7.25 -25.27 -13.60
CA SER A 31 5.86 -24.81 -13.77
C SER A 31 5.18 -25.29 -15.04
N GLY A 32 5.86 -26.11 -15.86
CA GLY A 32 5.32 -26.67 -17.09
C GLY A 32 5.22 -25.68 -18.26
N LYS A 33 5.86 -24.51 -18.18
CA LYS A 33 5.82 -23.48 -19.23
C LYS A 33 6.74 -23.79 -20.40
N ILE A 34 7.83 -24.51 -20.16
CA ILE A 34 8.84 -24.89 -21.16
C ILE A 34 9.21 -26.36 -21.03
N PRO A 35 9.69 -26.99 -22.12
CA PRO A 35 10.27 -28.34 -22.04
C PRO A 35 11.54 -28.32 -21.19
N GLN A 36 12.02 -29.53 -20.83
CA GLN A 36 13.24 -29.70 -20.04
C GLN A 36 14.43 -29.00 -20.68
N PRO A 37 15.12 -28.09 -19.99
CA PRO A 37 16.31 -27.43 -20.48
C PRO A 37 17.50 -28.39 -20.61
N GLY A 38 18.52 -28.00 -21.37
CA GLY A 38 19.77 -28.74 -21.47
C GLY A 38 20.46 -28.89 -20.10
N GLN A 39 21.26 -29.94 -19.97
CA GLN A 39 21.92 -30.30 -18.69
C GLN A 39 22.73 -29.14 -18.11
N ASP A 40 23.47 -28.40 -18.92
CA ASP A 40 24.31 -27.28 -18.45
C ASP A 40 23.46 -26.16 -17.83
N VAL A 41 22.33 -25.84 -18.44
CA VAL A 41 21.39 -24.83 -17.93
C VAL A 41 20.76 -25.32 -16.61
N CYS A 42 20.42 -26.63 -16.53
CA CYS A 42 19.88 -27.22 -15.32
C CYS A 42 20.89 -27.14 -14.16
N VAL A 43 22.13 -27.54 -14.40
CA VAL A 43 23.19 -27.51 -13.38
C VAL A 43 23.48 -26.07 -12.96
N SER A 44 23.67 -25.14 -13.93
CA SER A 44 23.93 -23.73 -13.64
C SER A 44 22.78 -23.11 -12.85
N GLY A 45 21.53 -23.31 -13.25
CA GLY A 45 20.37 -22.75 -12.58
C GLY A 45 20.19 -23.26 -11.15
N LEU A 46 20.48 -24.55 -10.90
CA LEU A 46 20.45 -25.13 -9.54
C LEU A 46 21.60 -24.60 -8.65
N MET A 47 22.79 -24.42 -9.22
CA MET A 47 23.92 -23.82 -8.49
C MET A 47 23.65 -22.35 -8.16
N GLU A 48 23.17 -21.57 -9.12
CA GLU A 48 22.75 -20.17 -8.92
C GLU A 48 21.66 -20.05 -7.84
N MET A 49 20.70 -20.96 -7.82
CA MET A 49 19.69 -21.03 -6.76
C MET A 49 20.35 -21.31 -5.41
N ALA A 50 21.27 -22.29 -5.34
CA ALA A 50 21.94 -22.64 -4.10
C ALA A 50 22.79 -21.47 -3.55
N GLU A 51 23.54 -20.81 -4.42
CA GLU A 51 24.30 -19.61 -4.07
C GLU A 51 23.37 -18.44 -3.64
N GLY A 52 22.23 -18.28 -4.31
CA GLY A 52 21.23 -17.29 -3.96
C GLY A 52 20.58 -17.51 -2.59
N LEU A 53 20.62 -18.72 -2.04
CA LEU A 53 20.13 -19.04 -0.68
C LEU A 53 21.07 -18.57 0.43
N LEU A 54 22.33 -18.25 0.12
CA LEU A 54 23.22 -17.64 1.10
C LEU A 54 22.69 -16.29 1.54
N LEU A 55 22.66 -16.05 2.83
CA LEU A 55 22.07 -14.82 3.41
C LEU A 55 22.70 -13.56 2.87
N GLU A 56 24.00 -13.58 2.58
CA GLU A 56 24.75 -12.48 1.99
C GLU A 56 24.31 -12.12 0.56
N ASN A 57 23.73 -13.08 -0.15
CA ASN A 57 23.21 -12.90 -1.52
C ASN A 57 21.71 -12.59 -1.54
N CYS A 58 21.02 -12.66 -0.39
CA CYS A 58 19.61 -12.37 -0.28
C CYS A 58 19.34 -10.87 -0.12
N GLU A 59 18.23 -10.41 -0.67
CA GLU A 59 17.69 -9.10 -0.34
C GLU A 59 17.02 -9.16 1.04
N ILE A 60 17.58 -8.48 2.02
CA ILE A 60 17.07 -8.46 3.39
C ILE A 60 15.94 -7.41 3.51
N ARG A 61 14.75 -7.87 3.87
CA ARG A 61 13.59 -7.00 4.11
C ARG A 61 13.57 -6.51 5.56
N ARG A 62 14.32 -5.44 5.82
CA ARG A 62 14.49 -4.89 7.18
C ARG A 62 13.16 -4.48 7.82
N GLY A 63 12.19 -3.95 7.05
CA GLY A 63 10.86 -3.62 7.56
C GLY A 63 10.11 -4.81 8.13
N VAL A 64 10.25 -6.00 7.50
CA VAL A 64 9.65 -7.24 8.00
C VAL A 64 10.33 -7.68 9.30
N ILE A 65 11.66 -7.61 9.35
CA ILE A 65 12.42 -7.95 10.57
C ILE A 65 12.00 -7.01 11.71
N SER A 66 11.97 -5.71 11.46
CA SER A 66 11.56 -4.71 12.46
C SER A 66 10.13 -4.96 12.97
N SER A 67 9.20 -5.29 12.07
CA SER A 67 7.81 -5.59 12.45
C SER A 67 7.66 -6.82 13.35
N LEU A 68 8.56 -7.79 13.21
CA LEU A 68 8.56 -9.02 13.99
C LEU A 68 9.28 -8.88 15.33
N LEU A 69 10.37 -8.13 15.37
CA LEU A 69 11.32 -8.15 16.49
C LEU A 69 11.37 -6.85 17.30
N GLU A 70 11.04 -5.70 16.72
CA GLU A 70 11.13 -4.41 17.42
C GLU A 70 9.84 -4.11 18.20
N LYS A 71 9.95 -4.00 19.52
CA LYS A 71 8.81 -3.65 20.41
C LYS A 71 8.21 -2.27 20.10
N SER A 72 9.02 -1.34 19.60
CA SER A 72 8.60 0.02 19.24
C SER A 72 7.90 0.09 17.89
N TYR A 73 7.98 -0.94 17.07
CA TYR A 73 7.45 -0.93 15.70
C TYR A 73 5.97 -0.52 15.62
N ARG A 74 5.16 -0.95 16.59
CA ARG A 74 3.71 -0.66 16.63
C ARG A 74 3.34 0.68 17.27
N LYS A 75 4.32 1.48 17.69
CA LYS A 75 4.06 2.73 18.43
C LYS A 75 4.23 3.99 17.59
N GLU A 76 4.90 3.88 16.46
CA GLU A 76 5.26 5.03 15.62
C GLU A 76 4.87 4.73 14.17
N SER A 77 4.28 5.72 13.52
CA SER A 77 3.97 5.67 12.09
C SER A 77 5.26 5.48 11.27
N ARG A 78 5.18 4.72 10.18
CA ARG A 78 6.33 4.44 9.29
C ARG A 78 5.90 4.57 7.85
N PRO A 79 6.70 5.20 6.99
CA PRO A 79 6.31 5.42 5.61
C PRO A 79 6.08 4.11 4.86
N PHE A 80 4.97 4.03 4.15
CA PHE A 80 4.72 2.96 3.18
C PHE A 80 5.47 3.20 1.88
N LYS A 81 5.49 4.48 1.44
CA LYS A 81 6.24 4.95 0.29
C LYS A 81 7.07 6.18 0.64
N ASN A 82 8.05 6.48 -0.21
CA ASN A 82 8.78 7.73 -0.11
C ASN A 82 7.94 8.85 -0.74
N HIS A 83 7.21 9.59 0.10
CA HIS A 83 6.45 10.75 -0.30
C HIS A 83 7.31 12.00 -0.26
N VAL A 84 7.27 12.78 -1.32
CA VAL A 84 8.05 14.01 -1.47
C VAL A 84 7.12 15.20 -1.69
N ILE A 85 7.34 16.30 -0.96
CA ILE A 85 6.62 17.56 -1.14
C ILE A 85 7.59 18.61 -1.69
N PRO A 86 7.21 19.34 -2.76
CA PRO A 86 5.93 19.29 -3.48
C PRO A 86 5.77 18.01 -4.32
N GLY A 87 4.56 17.48 -4.37
CA GLY A 87 4.26 16.26 -5.09
C GLY A 87 2.83 15.78 -4.87
N ALA A 88 2.46 14.70 -5.52
CA ALA A 88 1.17 14.05 -5.34
C ALA A 88 1.31 12.82 -4.45
N ILE A 89 0.38 12.63 -3.52
CA ILE A 89 0.28 11.49 -2.62
C ILE A 89 -1.06 10.82 -2.87
N ALA A 90 -1.05 9.51 -3.16
CA ALA A 90 -2.29 8.75 -3.22
C ALA A 90 -2.78 8.45 -1.79
N PHE A 91 -4.06 8.64 -1.52
CA PHE A 91 -4.64 8.38 -0.19
C PHE A 91 -4.44 6.93 0.26
N ALA A 92 -4.42 5.97 -0.66
CA ALA A 92 -4.15 4.58 -0.36
C ALA A 92 -2.69 4.27 0.04
N ASP A 93 -1.78 5.23 -0.12
CA ASP A 93 -0.35 5.07 0.23
C ASP A 93 -0.01 5.59 1.65
N TYR A 94 -0.98 5.55 2.56
CA TYR A 94 -0.80 5.93 3.97
C TYR A 94 0.25 5.06 4.67
N ASP A 95 0.78 5.56 5.78
CA ASP A 95 1.86 4.91 6.54
C ASP A 95 1.48 3.52 7.03
N LEU A 96 2.51 2.72 7.26
CA LEU A 96 2.43 1.39 7.87
C LEU A 96 2.21 1.50 9.38
N VAL A 97 1.96 0.40 9.99
CA VAL A 97 2.03 -0.03 11.37
C VAL A 97 0.70 -0.55 11.88
N ALA A 98 -0.17 0.23 12.45
CA ALA A 98 -1.34 -0.32 13.13
C ALA A 98 -2.52 0.64 13.15
N LEU A 99 -3.69 0.07 13.27
CA LEU A 99 -4.93 0.78 13.56
C LEU A 99 -4.77 1.64 14.83
N GLY A 100 -5.18 2.90 14.74
CA GLY A 100 -5.05 3.87 15.84
C GLY A 100 -3.67 4.51 15.97
N VAL A 101 -2.69 4.13 15.12
CA VAL A 101 -1.34 4.72 15.07
C VAL A 101 -1.09 5.41 13.73
N SER A 102 -1.14 4.66 12.65
CA SER A 102 -0.89 5.19 11.29
C SER A 102 -2.17 5.48 10.53
N TYR A 103 -3.25 4.86 10.91
CA TYR A 103 -4.57 5.04 10.33
C TYR A 103 -5.67 4.63 11.32
N MET A 104 -6.87 5.09 11.08
CA MET A 104 -8.10 4.67 11.77
C MET A 104 -9.17 4.39 10.73
N ASP A 105 -9.81 3.24 10.87
CA ASP A 105 -10.92 2.77 10.05
C ASP A 105 -11.88 2.04 11.00
N TYR A 106 -13.14 2.44 11.06
CA TYR A 106 -14.07 1.96 12.10
C TYR A 106 -14.65 0.59 11.83
N ASP A 107 -14.69 0.16 10.59
CA ASP A 107 -15.14 -1.19 10.23
C ASP A 107 -14.00 -2.14 9.80
N TYR A 108 -12.76 -1.72 10.10
CA TYR A 108 -11.51 -2.44 9.84
C TYR A 108 -11.56 -3.95 10.09
N MET A 109 -12.25 -4.40 11.13
CA MET A 109 -12.34 -5.80 11.54
C MET A 109 -13.54 -6.55 10.93
N ARG A 110 -14.35 -5.91 10.11
CA ARG A 110 -15.44 -6.57 9.42
C ARG A 110 -14.89 -7.41 8.27
N THR A 111 -14.42 -8.59 8.59
CA THR A 111 -13.90 -9.58 7.65
C THR A 111 -15.01 -10.35 6.91
N GLY A 112 -16.05 -9.68 6.53
CA GLY A 112 -17.11 -10.25 5.70
C GLY A 112 -16.64 -10.40 4.27
N GLY A 113 -15.89 -11.46 4.00
CA GLY A 113 -15.22 -11.70 2.74
C GLY A 113 -16.08 -11.46 1.53
N GLY A 114 -15.89 -10.33 0.87
CA GLY A 114 -16.28 -10.12 -0.51
C GLY A 114 -17.78 -9.98 -0.81
N ASP A 115 -18.65 -10.03 0.16
CA ASP A 115 -20.05 -9.71 -0.04
C ASP A 115 -20.32 -8.23 0.25
N GLN A 116 -20.14 -7.43 -0.75
CA GLN A 116 -20.42 -5.99 -0.71
C GLN A 116 -21.90 -5.65 -0.48
N THR A 117 -22.78 -6.63 -0.55
CA THR A 117 -24.22 -6.43 -0.35
C THR A 117 -24.60 -6.35 1.12
N SER A 118 -23.73 -6.77 2.03
CA SER A 118 -23.95 -6.81 3.48
C SER A 118 -23.22 -5.74 4.28
N GLY A 119 -22.60 -4.74 3.63
CA GLY A 119 -21.83 -3.69 4.31
C GLY A 119 -20.52 -4.22 4.89
N GLY A 120 -19.91 -5.16 4.20
CA GLY A 120 -18.59 -5.69 4.53
C GLY A 120 -17.48 -4.72 4.17
N ASN A 121 -16.36 -4.90 4.83
CA ASN A 121 -15.15 -4.16 4.62
C ASN A 121 -14.52 -4.46 3.25
N SER A 122 -14.09 -3.44 2.50
CA SER A 122 -13.37 -3.54 1.22
C SER A 122 -11.86 -3.57 1.37
N GLY A 123 -11.33 -3.73 2.56
CA GLY A 123 -9.90 -3.85 2.85
C GLY A 123 -9.22 -5.02 2.16
N TRP A 124 -7.91 -5.14 2.36
CA TRP A 124 -7.05 -6.18 1.77
C TRP A 124 -7.01 -6.21 0.23
N SER A 125 -7.49 -5.15 -0.42
CA SER A 125 -7.50 -5.05 -1.88
C SER A 125 -6.17 -4.57 -2.46
N TYR A 126 -5.55 -3.59 -1.83
CA TYR A 126 -4.29 -3.00 -2.21
C TYR A 126 -3.20 -3.29 -1.20
N ARG A 127 -3.49 -3.07 0.07
CA ARG A 127 -2.60 -3.30 1.19
C ARG A 127 -3.07 -4.54 1.96
N ASN A 128 -2.19 -5.05 2.83
CA ASN A 128 -2.54 -6.18 3.68
C ASN A 128 -3.08 -5.68 5.04
N ASP A 129 -4.03 -4.81 4.98
CA ASP A 129 -4.75 -4.24 6.13
C ASP A 129 -6.22 -4.01 5.77
N GLY A 130 -7.03 -3.64 6.75
CA GLY A 130 -8.47 -3.58 6.63
C GLY A 130 -9.03 -2.20 6.25
N VAL A 131 -8.18 -1.24 5.91
CA VAL A 131 -8.68 0.05 5.41
C VAL A 131 -9.36 -0.14 4.06
N ASP A 132 -10.55 0.41 3.94
CA ASP A 132 -11.38 0.27 2.76
C ASP A 132 -10.75 0.94 1.55
N SER A 133 -10.41 0.12 0.56
CA SER A 133 -9.79 0.56 -0.68
C SER A 133 -10.31 -0.20 -1.88
N GLU A 134 -10.44 0.50 -3.00
CA GLU A 134 -10.84 -0.09 -4.26
C GLU A 134 -9.98 0.40 -5.42
N ARG A 135 -10.13 -0.24 -6.59
CA ARG A 135 -9.47 0.25 -7.79
C ARG A 135 -10.10 1.55 -8.26
N SER A 136 -9.27 2.58 -8.35
CA SER A 136 -9.66 3.86 -8.93
C SER A 136 -9.84 3.74 -10.44
N THR A 137 -10.89 4.35 -10.95
CA THR A 137 -11.10 4.51 -12.41
C THR A 137 -10.36 5.71 -12.98
N TYR A 138 -9.71 6.52 -12.11
CA TYR A 138 -9.18 7.81 -12.51
C TYR A 138 -7.97 7.71 -13.44
N THR A 139 -6.96 6.95 -13.09
CA THR A 139 -5.70 6.88 -13.86
C THR A 139 -4.90 5.62 -13.56
N THR A 140 -3.99 5.29 -14.49
CA THR A 140 -3.02 4.20 -14.31
C THR A 140 -1.92 4.55 -13.27
N LEU A 141 -1.74 5.83 -12.92
CA LEU A 141 -0.75 6.27 -11.93
C LEU A 141 -1.25 6.10 -10.49
N ILE A 142 -2.55 6.32 -10.26
CA ILE A 142 -3.20 6.12 -8.97
C ILE A 142 -4.19 4.99 -9.13
N GLN A 143 -3.74 3.79 -8.82
CA GLN A 143 -4.51 2.57 -9.10
C GLN A 143 -5.57 2.28 -8.05
N TYR A 144 -5.45 2.87 -6.84
CA TYR A 144 -6.36 2.63 -5.72
C TYR A 144 -6.73 3.92 -5.03
N ASN A 145 -7.98 4.02 -4.62
CA ASN A 145 -8.49 5.06 -3.74
C ASN A 145 -8.92 4.44 -2.41
N VAL A 146 -9.03 5.27 -1.40
CA VAL A 146 -9.73 4.96 -0.15
C VAL A 146 -11.17 5.39 -0.33
N GLY A 147 -12.09 4.59 0.17
CA GLY A 147 -13.53 4.84 0.09
C GLY A 147 -14.25 4.50 1.39
N TRP A 148 -15.58 4.59 1.38
CA TRP A 148 -16.48 4.29 2.51
C TRP A 148 -16.11 4.98 3.82
N THR A 149 -15.43 6.12 3.73
CA THR A 149 -14.89 6.85 4.86
C THR A 149 -15.98 7.35 5.81
N GLN A 150 -15.69 7.30 7.11
CA GLN A 150 -16.56 7.73 8.20
C GLN A 150 -15.94 8.91 8.97
N PRO A 151 -16.77 9.76 9.62
CA PRO A 151 -16.25 10.85 10.43
C PRO A 151 -15.33 10.36 11.55
N GLY A 152 -14.15 10.95 11.67
CA GLY A 152 -13.14 10.58 12.66
C GLY A 152 -12.11 9.54 12.21
N GLU A 153 -12.26 9.01 11.02
CA GLU A 153 -11.18 8.21 10.40
C GLU A 153 -10.03 9.09 9.97
N PHE A 154 -8.82 8.57 10.06
CA PHE A 154 -7.62 9.30 9.66
C PHE A 154 -6.57 8.40 9.00
N MET A 155 -5.67 9.03 8.25
CA MET A 155 -4.49 8.40 7.65
C MET A 155 -3.29 9.31 7.80
N ASN A 156 -2.18 8.75 8.28
CA ASN A 156 -0.92 9.45 8.40
C ASN A 156 -0.03 9.19 7.19
N TYR A 157 0.73 10.19 6.82
CA TYR A 157 1.72 10.11 5.74
C TYR A 157 3.04 10.72 6.22
N THR A 158 4.09 9.92 6.24
CA THR A 158 5.45 10.43 6.43
C THR A 158 5.93 11.02 5.11
N VAL A 159 6.27 12.30 5.13
CA VAL A 159 6.67 13.04 3.93
C VAL A 159 8.07 13.63 4.06
N ASN A 160 8.77 13.76 2.93
CA ASN A 160 10.02 14.48 2.82
C ASN A 160 9.78 15.81 2.09
N VAL A 161 9.91 16.92 2.80
CA VAL A 161 9.80 18.28 2.22
C VAL A 161 11.16 18.67 1.67
N ILE A 162 11.33 18.65 0.35
CA ILE A 162 12.62 18.91 -0.32
C ILE A 162 12.91 20.39 -0.56
N LYS A 163 11.92 21.26 -0.36
CA LYS A 163 12.07 22.70 -0.53
C LYS A 163 11.24 23.41 0.52
N GLU A 164 11.85 24.33 1.24
CA GLU A 164 11.14 25.24 2.12
C GLU A 164 10.25 26.22 1.33
N GLY A 165 9.06 26.53 1.84
CA GLY A 165 8.15 27.46 1.19
C GLY A 165 6.70 27.31 1.62
N GLN A 166 5.87 28.12 1.02
CA GLN A 166 4.41 28.04 1.14
C GLN A 166 3.87 27.07 0.08
N TYR A 167 2.94 26.21 0.47
CA TYR A 167 2.33 25.21 -0.39
C TYR A 167 0.81 25.38 -0.39
N TYR A 168 0.21 25.05 -1.52
CA TYR A 168 -1.23 24.89 -1.64
C TYR A 168 -1.58 23.40 -1.66
N PHE A 169 -2.61 23.05 -0.93
CA PHE A 169 -3.13 21.68 -0.93
C PHE A 169 -4.35 21.59 -1.84
N SER A 170 -4.42 20.55 -2.61
CA SER A 170 -5.62 20.16 -3.34
C SER A 170 -5.87 18.66 -3.16
N ALA A 171 -7.13 18.29 -2.98
CA ALA A 171 -7.53 16.88 -2.94
C ALA A 171 -8.38 16.55 -4.16
N ARG A 172 -8.13 15.37 -4.73
CA ARG A 172 -8.97 14.78 -5.76
C ARG A 172 -9.93 13.81 -5.11
N THR A 173 -11.21 14.10 -5.19
CA THR A 173 -12.27 13.37 -4.51
C THR A 173 -13.40 13.01 -5.46
N ALA A 174 -14.16 11.99 -5.11
CA ALA A 174 -15.40 11.58 -5.75
C ALA A 174 -16.46 11.34 -4.66
N SER A 175 -17.69 11.77 -4.87
CA SER A 175 -18.77 11.58 -3.91
C SER A 175 -20.13 11.72 -4.57
N GLU A 176 -21.05 10.84 -4.25
CA GLU A 176 -22.47 10.97 -4.60
C GLU A 176 -23.23 11.96 -3.71
N THR A 177 -22.61 12.42 -2.64
CA THR A 177 -23.23 13.28 -1.62
C THR A 177 -22.42 14.54 -1.39
N ASN A 178 -22.97 15.48 -0.60
CA ASN A 178 -22.26 16.69 -0.15
C ASN A 178 -21.75 16.55 1.29
N ASN A 179 -21.64 15.34 1.84
CA ASN A 179 -21.39 15.10 3.25
C ASN A 179 -19.92 14.90 3.57
N GLY A 180 -19.05 14.65 2.57
CA GLY A 180 -17.63 14.42 2.78
C GLY A 180 -16.90 15.71 3.12
N SER A 181 -15.94 15.62 4.02
CA SER A 181 -15.00 16.69 4.32
C SER A 181 -13.62 16.11 4.65
N ILE A 182 -12.59 16.94 4.52
CA ILE A 182 -11.22 16.62 4.89
C ILE A 182 -10.64 17.69 5.79
N GLU A 183 -9.85 17.25 6.74
CA GLU A 183 -9.02 18.05 7.62
C GLU A 183 -7.56 17.62 7.43
N ILE A 184 -6.62 18.55 7.49
CA ILE A 184 -5.19 18.24 7.37
C ILE A 184 -4.47 18.84 8.57
N SER A 185 -3.63 18.00 9.21
CA SER A 185 -2.75 18.43 10.29
C SER A 185 -1.30 18.00 10.03
N ILE A 186 -0.35 18.73 10.58
CA ILE A 186 1.08 18.39 10.60
C ILE A 186 1.49 18.18 12.06
N GLY A 187 1.85 16.94 12.40
CA GLY A 187 2.06 16.57 13.78
C GLY A 187 0.74 16.67 14.57
N GLN A 188 0.68 17.60 15.52
CA GLN A 188 -0.53 17.88 16.31
C GLN A 188 -1.19 19.23 15.96
N GLU A 189 -0.65 19.92 14.96
CA GLU A 189 -1.14 21.21 14.53
C GLU A 189 -2.08 21.04 13.34
N GLU A 190 -3.34 21.46 13.50
CA GLU A 190 -4.30 21.55 12.42
C GLU A 190 -3.93 22.73 11.50
N ILE A 191 -3.67 22.42 10.23
CA ILE A 191 -3.26 23.41 9.23
C ILE A 191 -4.36 23.73 8.21
N ILE A 192 -5.31 22.81 8.05
CA ILE A 192 -6.50 22.99 7.20
C ILE A 192 -7.70 22.44 7.97
N ASN A 193 -8.65 23.32 8.30
CA ASN A 193 -9.94 22.95 8.86
C ASN A 193 -10.76 22.14 7.88
N ALA A 194 -11.77 21.44 8.39
CA ALA A 194 -12.64 20.59 7.60
C ALA A 194 -13.26 21.33 6.40
N ILE A 195 -12.82 20.99 5.20
CA ILE A 195 -13.33 21.51 3.94
C ILE A 195 -14.22 20.46 3.29
N ALA A 196 -15.45 20.86 2.98
CA ALA A 196 -16.43 19.98 2.37
C ALA A 196 -16.07 19.65 0.92
N PHE A 197 -16.29 18.40 0.52
CA PHE A 197 -16.17 17.97 -0.87
C PHE A 197 -17.46 18.25 -1.64
N PRO A 198 -17.35 18.63 -2.92
CA PRO A 198 -18.51 18.74 -3.77
C PRO A 198 -19.10 17.36 -4.09
N ASN A 199 -20.42 17.30 -4.24
CA ASN A 199 -21.05 16.19 -4.94
C ASN A 199 -20.53 16.13 -6.37
N THR A 200 -20.02 14.99 -6.78
CA THR A 200 -19.49 14.77 -8.13
C THR A 200 -20.44 13.97 -9.00
N GLY A 201 -21.52 13.46 -8.41
CA GLY A 201 -22.55 12.66 -9.05
C GLY A 201 -22.35 11.14 -8.98
N ASP A 202 -21.13 10.69 -8.66
CA ASP A 202 -20.79 9.28 -8.51
C ASP A 202 -19.50 9.13 -7.69
N ASN A 203 -19.34 7.99 -7.03
CA ASN A 203 -18.16 7.68 -6.19
C ASN A 203 -16.89 7.40 -7.01
N GLN A 204 -16.95 7.41 -8.34
CA GLN A 204 -15.82 7.28 -9.26
C GLN A 204 -15.75 8.42 -10.28
N ILE A 205 -16.53 9.49 -10.11
CA ILE A 205 -16.40 10.74 -10.88
C ILE A 205 -15.56 11.72 -10.05
N TRP A 206 -14.36 12.01 -10.52
CA TRP A 206 -13.31 12.70 -9.78
C TRP A 206 -13.26 14.19 -10.06
N LYS A 207 -13.15 15.00 -9.01
CA LYS A 207 -12.92 16.45 -9.09
C LYS A 207 -11.82 16.89 -8.14
N ASP A 208 -11.09 17.93 -8.53
CA ASP A 208 -10.11 18.58 -7.66
C ASP A 208 -10.80 19.64 -6.81
N THR A 209 -10.49 19.63 -5.53
CA THR A 209 -10.89 20.64 -4.56
C THR A 209 -9.64 21.27 -3.97
N VAL A 210 -9.51 22.58 -4.08
CA VAL A 210 -8.43 23.34 -3.42
C VAL A 210 -8.79 23.45 -1.95
N LEU A 211 -7.88 23.06 -1.08
CA LEU A 211 -8.07 22.99 0.37
C LEU A 211 -7.46 24.20 1.10
N GLY A 212 -6.42 24.85 0.53
CA GLY A 212 -5.74 25.98 1.14
C GLY A 212 -4.38 26.24 0.52
#